data_c178a9969abc6a33533170da3c3c0d3d
#
_entry.id   c178a9969abc6a33533170da3c3c0d3d
#
_cell.length_a   1.000
_cell.length_b   1.000
_cell.length_c   1.000
_cell.angle_alpha   90.00
_cell.angle_beta   90.00
_cell.angle_gamma   90.00
#
_symmetry.space_group_name_H-M   'P 1'
#
loop_
_entity.id
_entity.type
_entity.pdbx_description
1 polymer ?
#
loop_
_entity_poly.entity_id
_entity_poly.type
_entity_poly.pdbx_seq_one_letter_code
_entity_poly.pdbx_strand_id
1 'polypeptide(L)'
;MANSAANSAQPNRFFGTEIEYGISSPDNPDVSPILTSTQAVLAFAHEQEEGLSGRIRWDYAPESPLRDSRGFDLRRYHQPPIVDPNAVGAANLLVQNGARFYVDHAHPEYSSPETATAREAVIADRAGDKIMLRAAQLAAEATDAEGNPGPVLKLYRNNVDGKGASYGAHENYLFSRETEFDDIVAGLTPFFVTRQVFTGAGRVGLGQIGQESGFQISQRADYIETEVSLETTLNRGIINTRDEPHADSNRFRRLHVIIGDANMSEVATFLKLGTTGLVIDAIEDGVRFDDLQLRNPVEAVHKVSRDLTCTEKLQLADHVTWMSAVEMQYEYLRRVESYDQQGDVVKLWREVLDVLADDPRKAAHLLDWVAKYNLMEGLRTRLGAGWDHPKLALIDIQYSDIDPARGLYHALVRRGSMRTLVTEEEVDRAVEYAPESSRAYVRGGILRRFGKDVVAGSWTSLVVDTSGVYRRTRDVESPGITLAYITLDEVDRFTAAECGDVLESAETVAEVVEHLRTLGAVREQ
;
A
#
# COMPACT_ATOMS: atom_id res chain seq x y z
N MET A 1 -35.55 -13.33 -29.85
CA MET A 1 -34.12 -13.42 -30.15
C MET A 1 -33.42 -12.57 -29.07
N ALA A 2 -32.95 -13.24 -28.06
CA ALA A 2 -32.33 -12.59 -26.91
C ALA A 2 -30.86 -12.29 -27.25
N ASN A 3 -30.49 -11.02 -27.22
CA ASN A 3 -29.10 -10.57 -27.20
C ASN A 3 -28.50 -10.89 -25.84
N SER A 4 -27.73 -11.96 -25.74
CA SER A 4 -26.83 -12.18 -24.64
C SER A 4 -25.56 -11.31 -24.89
N ALA A 5 -25.60 -10.05 -24.50
CA ALA A 5 -24.39 -9.32 -24.23
C ALA A 5 -23.74 -9.99 -23.02
N ALA A 6 -22.57 -10.58 -23.22
CA ALA A 6 -21.72 -11.00 -22.12
C ALA A 6 -21.41 -9.74 -21.30
N ASN A 7 -22.04 -9.62 -20.14
CA ASN A 7 -21.71 -8.67 -19.10
C ASN A 7 -20.33 -9.14 -18.60
N SER A 8 -19.25 -8.56 -19.11
CA SER A 8 -17.97 -8.57 -18.42
C SER A 8 -18.23 -7.79 -17.14
N ALA A 9 -18.39 -8.50 -16.01
CA ALA A 9 -18.59 -7.87 -14.73
C ALA A 9 -17.43 -6.90 -14.52
N GLN A 10 -17.74 -5.59 -14.45
CA GLN A 10 -16.76 -4.59 -14.04
C GLN A 10 -16.26 -4.99 -12.64
N PRO A 11 -14.97 -4.79 -12.36
CA PRO A 11 -14.44 -5.09 -11.03
C PRO A 11 -15.24 -4.30 -10.00
N ASN A 12 -15.74 -4.97 -8.97
CA ASN A 12 -16.55 -4.36 -7.93
C ASN A 12 -15.77 -3.27 -7.17
N ARG A 13 -14.40 -3.37 -7.13
CA ARG A 13 -13.58 -2.44 -6.35
C ARG A 13 -12.15 -2.35 -6.89
N PHE A 14 -11.53 -1.17 -6.73
CA PHE A 14 -10.11 -0.95 -6.95
C PHE A 14 -9.37 -0.81 -5.63
N PHE A 15 -8.18 -1.39 -5.59
CA PHE A 15 -7.28 -1.46 -4.45
C PHE A 15 -5.94 -0.79 -4.77
N GLY A 16 -5.29 -0.24 -3.74
CA GLY A 16 -3.91 0.21 -3.78
C GLY A 16 -3.27 0.08 -2.42
N THR A 17 -1.95 -0.12 -2.40
CA THR A 17 -1.14 -0.13 -1.17
C THR A 17 -0.09 0.97 -1.23
N GLU A 18 0.25 1.53 -0.06
CA GLU A 18 1.35 2.48 0.12
C GLU A 18 2.20 1.96 1.27
N ILE A 19 3.47 1.63 0.99
CA ILE A 19 4.38 1.08 1.99
C ILE A 19 5.59 1.99 2.15
N GLU A 20 5.73 2.56 3.35
CA GLU A 20 6.96 3.20 3.80
C GLU A 20 7.91 2.13 4.35
N TYR A 21 9.15 2.11 3.89
CA TYR A 21 10.13 1.12 4.34
C TYR A 21 11.08 1.72 5.37
N GLY A 22 11.31 1.00 6.46
CA GLY A 22 12.42 1.30 7.35
C GLY A 22 13.75 1.20 6.59
N ILE A 23 14.65 2.17 6.79
CA ILE A 23 15.95 2.21 6.10
C ILE A 23 17.09 2.39 7.08
N SER A 24 18.19 1.68 6.87
CA SER A 24 19.42 1.85 7.63
C SER A 24 20.66 1.66 6.75
N SER A 25 21.77 2.31 7.12
CA SER A 25 23.08 2.08 6.53
C SER A 25 24.01 1.47 7.58
N PRO A 26 24.35 0.18 7.46
CA PRO A 26 25.23 -0.49 8.43
C PRO A 26 26.63 0.14 8.55
N ASP A 27 27.15 0.68 7.43
CA ASP A 27 28.49 1.26 7.35
C ASP A 27 28.52 2.70 7.92
N ASN A 28 27.35 3.35 8.00
CA ASN A 28 27.19 4.68 8.59
C ASN A 28 25.85 4.80 9.33
N PRO A 29 25.74 4.25 10.57
CA PRO A 29 24.48 4.20 11.32
C PRO A 29 23.90 5.58 11.69
N ASP A 30 24.71 6.62 11.68
CA ASP A 30 24.33 7.99 12.04
C ASP A 30 23.89 8.83 10.82
N VAL A 31 23.93 8.27 9.62
CA VAL A 31 23.48 8.99 8.42
C VAL A 31 21.98 9.28 8.49
N SER A 32 21.61 10.46 8.01
CA SER A 32 20.19 10.86 7.96
C SER A 32 19.35 9.91 7.08
N PRO A 33 18.25 9.35 7.59
CA PRO A 33 17.35 8.52 6.80
C PRO A 33 16.79 9.24 5.56
N ILE A 34 16.55 10.56 5.62
CA ILE A 34 16.10 11.35 4.47
C ILE A 34 17.14 11.31 3.35
N LEU A 35 18.43 11.39 3.69
CA LEU A 35 19.50 11.33 2.69
C LEU A 35 19.57 9.94 2.04
N THR A 36 19.57 8.87 2.84
CA THR A 36 19.65 7.50 2.31
C THR A 36 18.42 7.12 1.50
N SER A 37 17.23 7.56 1.91
CA SER A 37 15.99 7.40 1.15
C SER A 37 16.05 8.13 -0.20
N THR A 38 16.55 9.38 -0.18
CA THR A 38 16.76 10.16 -1.41
C THR A 38 17.73 9.46 -2.34
N GLN A 39 18.85 8.94 -1.82
CA GLN A 39 19.85 8.21 -2.61
C GLN A 39 19.24 6.95 -3.25
N ALA A 40 18.43 6.19 -2.53
CA ALA A 40 17.76 5.00 -3.07
C ALA A 40 16.81 5.35 -4.23
N VAL A 41 15.95 6.36 -4.05
CA VAL A 41 15.00 6.80 -5.10
C VAL A 41 15.75 7.33 -6.32
N LEU A 42 16.79 8.15 -6.12
CA LEU A 42 17.56 8.72 -7.21
C LEU A 42 18.38 7.67 -7.97
N ALA A 43 18.99 6.70 -7.28
CA ALA A 43 19.72 5.61 -7.92
C ALA A 43 18.81 4.78 -8.84
N PHE A 44 17.58 4.48 -8.38
CA PHE A 44 16.59 3.79 -9.20
C PHE A 44 16.10 4.65 -10.38
N ALA A 45 15.93 5.97 -10.17
CA ALA A 45 15.59 6.90 -11.23
C ALA A 45 16.67 6.93 -12.33
N HIS A 46 17.96 6.93 -11.98
CA HIS A 46 19.04 6.89 -12.95
C HIS A 46 19.06 5.62 -13.79
N GLU A 47 18.81 4.44 -13.20
CA GLU A 47 18.70 3.20 -13.98
C GLU A 47 17.54 3.28 -14.99
N GLN A 48 16.40 3.83 -14.58
CA GLN A 48 15.28 4.07 -15.50
C GLN A 48 15.61 5.15 -16.55
N GLU A 49 16.39 6.17 -16.20
CA GLU A 49 16.80 7.25 -17.11
C GLU A 49 17.75 6.78 -18.21
N GLU A 50 18.61 5.80 -17.99
CA GLU A 50 19.43 5.21 -19.05
C GLU A 50 18.56 4.53 -20.10
N GLY A 51 17.40 3.95 -19.67
CA GLY A 51 16.33 3.44 -20.54
C GLY A 51 15.33 4.51 -20.99
N LEU A 52 14.94 5.40 -20.07
CA LEU A 52 13.90 6.42 -20.19
C LEU A 52 14.55 7.78 -19.94
N SER A 53 15.03 8.50 -20.85
CA SER A 53 15.82 9.71 -20.65
C SER A 53 15.07 10.86 -19.94
N GLY A 54 15.38 11.10 -18.68
CA GLY A 54 15.01 12.27 -17.88
C GLY A 54 13.96 12.02 -16.82
N ARG A 55 14.05 12.78 -15.72
CA ARG A 55 13.10 12.70 -14.61
C ARG A 55 11.72 13.14 -15.05
N ILE A 56 10.75 12.24 -15.00
CA ILE A 56 9.33 12.56 -15.16
C ILE A 56 8.91 13.31 -13.91
N ARG A 57 8.50 14.57 -14.09
CA ARG A 57 8.08 15.43 -12.99
C ARG A 57 6.72 14.99 -12.47
N TRP A 58 6.62 14.80 -11.14
CA TRP A 58 5.32 14.57 -10.51
C TRP A 58 4.48 15.84 -10.55
N ASP A 59 3.24 15.71 -11.00
CA ASP A 59 2.27 16.80 -11.00
C ASP A 59 1.46 16.81 -9.70
N TYR A 60 1.76 17.76 -8.81
CA TYR A 60 1.06 17.96 -7.55
C TYR A 60 -0.26 18.73 -7.67
N ALA A 61 -0.57 19.29 -8.84
CA ALA A 61 -1.76 20.14 -9.01
C ALA A 61 -3.09 19.42 -8.69
N PRO A 62 -3.27 18.13 -8.99
CA PRO A 62 -4.50 17.40 -8.64
C PRO A 62 -4.60 17.02 -7.15
N GLU A 63 -3.53 17.09 -6.38
CA GLU A 63 -3.52 16.62 -4.99
C GLU A 63 -4.33 17.52 -4.05
N SER A 64 -5.02 16.88 -3.10
CA SER A 64 -5.93 17.55 -2.16
C SER A 64 -5.89 16.88 -0.76
N PRO A 65 -4.70 16.73 -0.14
CA PRO A 65 -4.53 15.93 1.08
C PRO A 65 -5.29 16.48 2.30
N LEU A 66 -5.75 17.74 2.24
CA LEU A 66 -6.46 18.42 3.33
C LEU A 66 -7.99 18.47 3.13
N ARG A 67 -8.52 17.76 2.14
CA ARG A 67 -9.95 17.59 1.97
C ARG A 67 -10.45 16.45 2.87
N ASP A 68 -11.52 16.74 3.62
CA ASP A 68 -12.08 15.84 4.62
C ASP A 68 -13.48 15.36 4.22
N SER A 69 -13.76 14.08 4.34
CA SER A 69 -15.05 13.46 4.00
C SER A 69 -16.24 14.02 4.80
N ARG A 70 -15.98 14.67 5.93
CA ARG A 70 -16.99 15.38 6.74
C ARG A 70 -17.35 16.76 6.18
N GLY A 71 -16.85 17.14 5.00
CA GLY A 71 -17.18 18.39 4.31
C GLY A 71 -16.24 19.56 4.58
N PHE A 72 -15.12 19.35 5.27
CA PHE A 72 -14.12 20.39 5.47
C PHE A 72 -13.10 20.37 4.32
N ASP A 73 -12.69 21.57 3.89
CA ASP A 73 -11.63 21.74 2.91
C ASP A 73 -10.66 22.82 3.40
N LEU A 74 -9.52 22.41 3.89
CA LEU A 74 -8.48 23.29 4.42
C LEU A 74 -7.51 23.81 3.37
N ARG A 75 -7.69 23.46 2.07
CA ARG A 75 -6.84 23.94 0.96
C ARG A 75 -6.81 25.45 0.82
N ARG A 76 -7.83 26.17 1.28
CA ARG A 76 -7.89 27.65 1.25
C ARG A 76 -6.70 28.32 1.93
N TYR A 77 -5.96 27.60 2.74
CA TYR A 77 -4.81 28.10 3.52
C TYR A 77 -3.47 27.55 3.05
N HIS A 78 -3.45 26.65 2.05
CA HIS A 78 -2.21 26.07 1.52
C HIS A 78 -2.08 26.30 0.02
N GLN A 79 -0.99 26.95 -0.38
CA GLN A 79 -0.52 26.89 -1.77
C GLN A 79 0.25 25.58 -1.94
N PRO A 80 0.12 24.87 -3.09
CA PRO A 80 0.97 23.71 -3.37
C PRO A 80 2.44 24.11 -3.18
N PRO A 81 3.24 23.33 -2.48
CA PRO A 81 4.65 23.64 -2.32
C PRO A 81 5.33 23.64 -3.70
N ILE A 82 6.11 24.71 -3.98
CA ILE A 82 7.06 24.68 -5.10
C ILE A 82 8.20 23.79 -4.64
N VAL A 83 8.18 22.54 -5.05
CA VAL A 83 9.20 21.54 -4.68
C VAL A 83 10.28 21.56 -5.75
N ASP A 84 11.54 21.87 -5.36
CA ASP A 84 12.71 21.57 -6.20
C ASP A 84 12.86 20.04 -6.28
N PRO A 85 12.67 19.41 -7.45
CA PRO A 85 12.76 17.96 -7.58
C PRO A 85 14.17 17.40 -7.28
N ASN A 86 15.17 18.27 -7.17
CA ASN A 86 16.53 17.90 -6.80
C ASN A 86 16.81 18.09 -5.30
N ALA A 87 15.90 18.68 -4.54
CA ALA A 87 16.08 18.84 -3.11
C ALA A 87 16.11 17.49 -2.39
N VAL A 88 16.92 17.38 -1.35
CA VAL A 88 16.93 16.23 -0.46
C VAL A 88 15.53 16.04 0.14
N GLY A 89 14.98 14.84 0.06
CA GLY A 89 13.63 14.52 0.50
C GLY A 89 12.52 14.81 -0.52
N ALA A 90 12.83 15.38 -1.69
CA ALA A 90 11.87 15.70 -2.75
C ALA A 90 11.87 14.70 -3.91
N ALA A 91 12.69 13.66 -3.84
CA ALA A 91 12.79 12.65 -4.89
C ALA A 91 11.45 11.92 -5.07
N ASN A 92 10.96 11.89 -6.30
CA ASN A 92 9.64 11.35 -6.65
C ASN A 92 9.67 10.84 -8.09
N LEU A 93 9.20 9.62 -8.30
CA LEU A 93 9.31 8.91 -9.56
C LEU A 93 8.03 8.17 -9.90
N LEU A 94 7.56 8.31 -11.15
CA LEU A 94 6.63 7.38 -11.77
C LEU A 94 7.40 6.16 -12.27
N VAL A 95 6.96 4.97 -11.85
CA VAL A 95 7.57 3.70 -12.23
C VAL A 95 6.88 3.13 -13.47
N GLN A 96 7.62 2.42 -14.32
CA GLN A 96 7.11 1.85 -15.58
C GLN A 96 5.95 0.85 -15.41
N ASN A 97 5.76 0.29 -14.22
CA ASN A 97 4.59 -0.51 -13.88
C ASN A 97 3.36 0.32 -13.45
N GLY A 98 3.42 1.63 -13.59
CA GLY A 98 2.34 2.55 -13.21
C GLY A 98 2.32 2.93 -11.73
N ALA A 99 3.27 2.48 -10.93
CA ALA A 99 3.43 2.83 -9.52
C ALA A 99 4.09 4.20 -9.31
N ARG A 100 4.12 4.63 -8.06
CA ARG A 100 4.92 5.78 -7.59
C ARG A 100 5.96 5.32 -6.58
N PHE A 101 7.21 5.78 -6.76
CA PHE A 101 8.31 5.56 -5.84
C PHE A 101 8.91 6.91 -5.43
N TYR A 102 8.88 7.24 -4.15
CA TYR A 102 9.24 8.58 -3.67
C TYR A 102 9.75 8.56 -2.23
N VAL A 103 10.18 9.73 -1.74
CA VAL A 103 10.51 9.91 -0.33
C VAL A 103 9.30 10.53 0.37
N ASP A 104 8.74 9.82 1.35
CA ASP A 104 7.77 10.40 2.28
C ASP A 104 8.43 10.60 3.64
N HIS A 105 8.45 11.86 4.11
CA HIS A 105 9.13 12.28 5.34
C HIS A 105 10.61 11.83 5.36
N ALA A 106 10.91 10.66 5.88
CA ALA A 106 12.28 10.13 5.99
C ALA A 106 12.43 8.72 5.42
N HIS A 107 11.38 8.16 4.80
CA HIS A 107 11.33 6.79 4.32
C HIS A 107 11.18 6.73 2.81
N PRO A 108 11.80 5.76 2.13
CA PRO A 108 11.44 5.46 0.75
C PRO A 108 10.08 4.78 0.76
N GLU A 109 9.15 5.29 -0.05
CA GLU A 109 7.77 4.79 -0.12
C GLU A 109 7.45 4.31 -1.52
N TYR A 110 6.79 3.16 -1.59
CA TYR A 110 6.22 2.62 -2.80
C TYR A 110 4.69 2.62 -2.68
N SER A 111 4.06 3.38 -3.59
CA SER A 111 2.61 3.34 -3.79
C SER A 111 2.30 2.52 -5.03
N SER A 112 1.57 1.41 -4.85
CA SER A 112 1.27 0.46 -5.92
C SER A 112 0.37 1.06 -7.01
N PRO A 113 0.39 0.51 -8.24
CA PRO A 113 -0.65 0.82 -9.22
C PRO A 113 -2.02 0.34 -8.73
N GLU A 114 -3.08 0.87 -9.31
CA GLU A 114 -4.45 0.46 -9.05
C GLU A 114 -4.71 -0.95 -9.58
N THR A 115 -5.30 -1.80 -8.74
CA THR A 115 -5.60 -3.21 -9.04
C THR A 115 -7.08 -3.51 -8.82
N ALA A 116 -7.65 -4.46 -9.55
CA ALA A 116 -9.06 -4.79 -9.52
C ALA A 116 -9.40 -5.99 -8.60
N THR A 117 -8.39 -6.71 -8.13
CA THR A 117 -8.56 -7.87 -7.24
C THR A 117 -7.55 -7.84 -6.09
N ALA A 118 -7.89 -8.47 -4.96
CA ALA A 118 -6.98 -8.61 -3.84
C ALA A 118 -5.69 -9.37 -4.23
N ARG A 119 -5.79 -10.33 -5.17
CA ARG A 119 -4.63 -11.09 -5.67
C ARG A 119 -3.70 -10.23 -6.51
N GLU A 120 -4.24 -9.43 -7.44
CA GLU A 120 -3.43 -8.44 -8.19
C GLU A 120 -2.76 -7.45 -7.24
N ALA A 121 -3.46 -7.02 -6.18
CA ALA A 121 -2.90 -6.11 -5.19
C ALA A 121 -1.72 -6.75 -4.41
N VAL A 122 -1.79 -8.04 -4.05
CA VAL A 122 -0.65 -8.77 -3.47
C VAL A 122 0.53 -8.82 -4.44
N ILE A 123 0.30 -9.09 -5.72
CA ILE A 123 1.35 -9.12 -6.74
C ILE A 123 2.03 -7.75 -6.88
N ALA A 124 1.23 -6.67 -6.98
CA ALA A 124 1.73 -5.30 -7.11
C ALA A 124 2.48 -4.83 -5.86
N ASP A 125 2.01 -5.22 -4.68
CA ASP A 125 2.63 -4.94 -3.39
C ASP A 125 4.00 -5.66 -3.26
N ARG A 126 4.09 -6.92 -3.67
CA ARG A 126 5.36 -7.68 -3.69
C ARG A 126 6.33 -7.17 -4.75
N ALA A 127 5.85 -6.64 -5.88
CA ALA A 127 6.70 -5.97 -6.86
C ALA A 127 7.40 -4.75 -6.26
N GLY A 128 6.75 -4.04 -5.33
CA GLY A 128 7.35 -2.95 -4.57
C GLY A 128 8.58 -3.38 -3.77
N ASP A 129 8.55 -4.54 -3.09
CA ASP A 129 9.72 -5.06 -2.38
C ASP A 129 10.91 -5.29 -3.33
N LYS A 130 10.67 -5.81 -4.55
CA LYS A 130 11.74 -6.02 -5.56
C LYS A 130 12.31 -4.70 -6.09
N ILE A 131 11.45 -3.71 -6.33
CA ILE A 131 11.85 -2.36 -6.73
C ILE A 131 12.72 -1.71 -5.64
N MET A 132 12.28 -1.78 -4.38
CA MET A 132 13.03 -1.29 -3.23
C MET A 132 14.39 -1.96 -3.08
N LEU A 133 14.45 -3.28 -3.23
CA LEU A 133 15.70 -4.03 -3.14
C LEU A 133 16.66 -3.64 -4.28
N ARG A 134 16.14 -3.48 -5.51
CA ARG A 134 16.94 -3.00 -6.65
C ARG A 134 17.46 -1.58 -6.42
N ALA A 135 16.63 -0.68 -5.87
CA ALA A 135 17.05 0.68 -5.52
C ALA A 135 18.21 0.70 -4.50
N ALA A 136 18.15 -0.16 -3.48
CA ALA A 136 19.23 -0.30 -2.51
C ALA A 136 20.53 -0.84 -3.14
N GLN A 137 20.44 -1.77 -4.08
CA GLN A 137 21.61 -2.30 -4.83
C GLN A 137 22.23 -1.22 -5.69
N LEU A 138 21.42 -0.50 -6.45
CA LEU A 138 21.89 0.61 -7.31
C LEU A 138 22.53 1.75 -6.51
N ALA A 139 21.97 2.07 -5.33
CA ALA A 139 22.58 3.05 -4.44
C ALA A 139 23.98 2.63 -3.99
N ALA A 140 24.20 1.34 -3.74
CA ALA A 140 25.51 0.81 -3.35
C ALA A 140 26.50 0.73 -4.54
N GLU A 141 26.01 0.50 -5.75
CA GLU A 141 26.78 0.45 -7.00
C GLU A 141 27.19 1.85 -7.50
N ALA A 142 26.45 2.89 -7.09
CA ALA A 142 26.74 4.27 -7.47
C ALA A 142 28.10 4.73 -6.91
N THR A 143 28.74 5.64 -7.61
CA THR A 143 29.99 6.27 -7.15
C THR A 143 29.81 7.79 -7.10
N ASP A 144 30.43 8.42 -6.09
CA ASP A 144 30.50 9.88 -6.02
C ASP A 144 31.53 10.46 -7.02
N ALA A 145 31.67 11.77 -7.07
CA ALA A 145 32.61 12.47 -7.97
C ALA A 145 34.10 12.13 -7.68
N GLU A 146 34.38 11.69 -6.46
CA GLU A 146 35.70 11.27 -6.00
C GLU A 146 35.97 9.77 -6.24
N GLY A 147 34.96 9.01 -6.72
CA GLY A 147 35.06 7.58 -7.01
C GLY A 147 34.82 6.68 -5.80
N ASN A 148 34.30 7.21 -4.69
CA ASN A 148 33.90 6.38 -3.54
C ASN A 148 32.60 5.66 -3.81
N PRO A 149 32.44 4.41 -3.33
CA PRO A 149 31.19 3.67 -3.49
C PRO A 149 30.05 4.32 -2.70
N GLY A 150 28.83 4.15 -3.21
CA GLY A 150 27.62 4.59 -2.54
C GLY A 150 27.31 3.81 -1.27
N PRO A 151 26.28 4.19 -0.52
CA PRO A 151 25.96 3.59 0.77
C PRO A 151 25.38 2.18 0.61
N VAL A 152 25.82 1.26 1.46
CA VAL A 152 25.12 -0.02 1.64
C VAL A 152 23.83 0.25 2.42
N LEU A 153 22.69 -0.05 1.81
CA LEU A 153 21.36 0.17 2.40
C LEU A 153 20.70 -1.15 2.78
N LYS A 154 20.03 -1.16 3.91
CA LYS A 154 19.10 -2.21 4.34
C LYS A 154 17.71 -1.64 4.46
N LEU A 155 16.74 -2.36 3.92
CA LEU A 155 15.34 -1.98 3.90
C LEU A 155 14.51 -3.00 4.65
N TYR A 156 13.56 -2.49 5.43
CA TYR A 156 12.72 -3.29 6.31
C TYR A 156 11.25 -2.96 6.08
N ARG A 157 10.44 -3.99 5.94
CA ARG A 157 8.98 -3.84 5.84
C ARG A 157 8.37 -3.98 7.24
N ASN A 158 8.41 -2.88 7.97
CA ASN A 158 7.88 -2.76 9.33
C ASN A 158 7.31 -1.35 9.54
N ASN A 159 6.70 -1.08 10.69
CA ASN A 159 6.03 0.20 10.96
C ASN A 159 6.63 1.00 12.10
N VAL A 160 7.71 0.56 12.71
CA VAL A 160 8.28 1.21 13.89
C VAL A 160 9.80 1.14 13.91
N ASP A 161 10.44 2.22 14.32
CA ASP A 161 11.90 2.31 14.42
C ASP A 161 12.46 1.95 15.80
N GLY A 162 11.59 1.65 16.77
CA GLY A 162 12.00 1.40 18.16
C GLY A 162 12.43 2.65 18.93
N LYS A 163 12.37 3.85 18.34
CA LYS A 163 12.71 5.15 18.96
C LYS A 163 11.47 6.02 19.17
N GLY A 164 10.29 5.55 18.76
CA GLY A 164 9.01 6.25 18.88
C GLY A 164 8.44 6.75 17.55
N ALA A 165 9.18 6.70 16.45
CA ALA A 165 8.62 6.97 15.14
C ALA A 165 7.83 5.76 14.64
N SER A 166 6.67 6.05 14.06
CA SER A 166 5.86 5.06 13.35
C SER A 166 5.56 5.56 11.95
N TYR A 167 5.76 4.69 10.97
CA TYR A 167 5.57 4.96 9.55
C TYR A 167 4.57 3.98 8.93
N GLY A 168 4.06 4.33 7.74
CA GLY A 168 2.83 3.79 7.21
C GLY A 168 2.96 2.48 6.46
N ALA A 169 1.86 1.72 6.52
CA ALA A 169 1.49 0.72 5.52
C ALA A 169 0.01 0.97 5.24
N HIS A 170 -0.25 1.82 4.25
CA HIS A 170 -1.59 2.30 3.97
C HIS A 170 -2.28 1.40 2.95
N GLU A 171 -3.59 1.31 3.09
CA GLU A 171 -4.47 0.64 2.15
C GLU A 171 -5.42 1.67 1.56
N ASN A 172 -5.70 1.54 0.27
CA ASN A 172 -6.60 2.43 -0.43
C ASN A 172 -7.71 1.62 -1.10
N TYR A 173 -8.94 2.05 -0.88
CA TYR A 173 -10.13 1.44 -1.46
C TYR A 173 -10.99 2.53 -2.10
N LEU A 174 -11.27 2.37 -3.38
CA LEU A 174 -12.20 3.25 -4.06
C LEU A 174 -13.63 2.82 -3.72
N PHE A 175 -14.52 3.76 -3.37
CA PHE A 175 -15.92 3.48 -3.09
C PHE A 175 -16.83 4.60 -3.61
N SER A 176 -18.14 4.30 -3.73
CA SER A 176 -19.12 5.21 -4.31
C SER A 176 -19.27 6.50 -3.50
N ARG A 177 -19.36 7.63 -4.19
CA ARG A 177 -19.69 8.94 -3.60
C ARG A 177 -21.11 8.96 -3.00
N GLU A 178 -22.00 8.10 -3.46
CA GLU A 178 -23.36 7.98 -2.97
C GLU A 178 -23.46 7.32 -1.59
N THR A 179 -22.43 6.57 -1.19
CA THR A 179 -22.38 5.92 0.13
C THR A 179 -22.12 6.97 1.20
N GLU A 180 -22.97 7.01 2.22
CA GLU A 180 -22.79 7.91 3.35
C GLU A 180 -21.52 7.54 4.13
N PHE A 181 -20.67 8.54 4.40
CA PHE A 181 -19.40 8.29 5.08
C PHE A 181 -19.60 7.76 6.52
N ASP A 182 -20.70 8.15 7.18
CA ASP A 182 -21.04 7.65 8.52
C ASP A 182 -21.34 6.15 8.51
N ASP A 183 -21.87 5.60 7.41
CA ASP A 183 -22.09 4.15 7.26
C ASP A 183 -20.77 3.39 7.11
N ILE A 184 -19.81 4.00 6.40
CA ILE A 184 -18.42 3.49 6.32
C ILE A 184 -17.77 3.49 7.71
N VAL A 185 -17.89 4.58 8.47
CA VAL A 185 -17.37 4.67 9.84
C VAL A 185 -18.02 3.60 10.74
N ALA A 186 -19.33 3.51 10.71
CA ALA A 186 -20.07 2.55 11.52
C ALA A 186 -19.72 1.09 11.17
N GLY A 187 -19.64 0.76 9.88
CA GLY A 187 -19.36 -0.61 9.44
C GLY A 187 -17.90 -1.01 9.65
N LEU A 188 -16.96 -0.11 9.44
CA LEU A 188 -15.53 -0.45 9.42
C LEU A 188 -14.81 -0.24 10.75
N THR A 189 -15.28 0.59 11.66
CA THR A 189 -14.59 0.79 12.96
C THR A 189 -14.44 -0.51 13.74
N PRO A 190 -15.51 -1.31 14.02
CA PRO A 190 -15.33 -2.58 14.72
C PRO A 190 -14.60 -3.62 13.87
N PHE A 191 -14.74 -3.57 12.55
CA PHE A 191 -14.02 -4.44 11.64
C PHE A 191 -12.50 -4.22 11.72
N PHE A 192 -12.04 -2.98 11.62
CA PHE A 192 -10.60 -2.66 11.68
C PHE A 192 -9.98 -2.95 13.04
N VAL A 193 -10.74 -2.74 14.13
CA VAL A 193 -10.30 -3.11 15.48
C VAL A 193 -10.04 -4.61 15.58
N THR A 194 -10.91 -5.43 15.02
CA THR A 194 -10.89 -6.88 15.23
C THR A 194 -10.11 -7.65 14.17
N ARG A 195 -9.99 -7.15 12.93
CA ARG A 195 -9.24 -7.82 11.85
C ARG A 195 -7.73 -7.92 12.13
N GLN A 196 -7.19 -7.14 13.06
CA GLN A 196 -5.77 -7.21 13.41
C GLN A 196 -5.32 -8.61 13.87
N VAL A 197 -6.23 -9.48 14.30
CA VAL A 197 -5.92 -10.87 14.64
C VAL A 197 -5.34 -11.67 13.48
N PHE A 198 -5.61 -11.25 12.23
CA PHE A 198 -5.00 -11.86 11.03
C PHE A 198 -4.20 -10.87 10.17
N THR A 199 -4.29 -9.57 10.42
CA THR A 199 -3.52 -8.56 9.68
C THR A 199 -2.34 -7.98 10.47
N GLY A 200 -2.18 -8.33 11.74
CA GLY A 200 -1.07 -7.85 12.55
C GLY A 200 0.28 -8.44 12.10
N ALA A 201 1.32 -7.60 12.09
CA ALA A 201 2.66 -8.02 11.68
C ALA A 201 3.58 -8.40 12.86
N GLY A 202 3.08 -8.31 14.10
CA GLY A 202 3.81 -8.67 15.30
C GLY A 202 4.89 -7.67 15.71
N ARG A 203 5.00 -7.41 17.02
CA ARG A 203 6.01 -6.51 17.58
C ARG A 203 6.45 -6.97 18.96
N VAL A 204 7.77 -6.94 19.21
CA VAL A 204 8.33 -7.05 20.56
C VAL A 204 8.33 -5.68 21.25
N GLY A 205 7.95 -5.64 22.52
CA GLY A 205 7.74 -4.41 23.30
C GLY A 205 6.33 -3.84 23.17
N LEU A 206 5.81 -3.27 24.26
CA LEU A 206 4.51 -2.62 24.34
C LEU A 206 4.71 -1.12 24.56
N GLY A 207 3.72 -0.31 24.18
CA GLY A 207 3.82 1.14 24.17
C GLY A 207 4.55 1.68 22.93
N GLN A 208 4.41 2.98 22.65
CA GLN A 208 4.92 3.59 21.42
C GLN A 208 6.42 3.38 21.20
N ILE A 209 7.23 3.50 22.23
CA ILE A 209 8.69 3.28 22.17
C ILE A 209 9.12 1.87 22.63
N GLY A 210 8.17 0.95 22.82
CA GLY A 210 8.48 -0.39 23.32
C GLY A 210 9.00 -0.43 24.76
N GLN A 211 8.57 0.53 25.60
CA GLN A 211 9.08 0.73 26.97
C GLN A 211 8.65 -0.37 27.95
N GLU A 212 7.57 -1.09 27.64
CA GLU A 212 7.11 -2.20 28.46
C GLU A 212 7.50 -3.54 27.81
N SER A 213 7.89 -4.50 28.65
CA SER A 213 8.28 -5.83 28.20
C SER A 213 7.07 -6.65 27.78
N GLY A 214 7.09 -7.22 26.56
CA GLY A 214 5.99 -8.01 26.04
C GLY A 214 6.10 -8.27 24.55
N PHE A 215 5.05 -8.88 24.01
CA PHE A 215 4.83 -9.06 22.56
C PHE A 215 3.38 -8.69 22.24
N GLN A 216 3.11 -8.13 21.08
CA GLN A 216 1.77 -7.76 20.63
C GLN A 216 1.54 -8.09 19.16
N ILE A 217 0.28 -8.23 18.79
CA ILE A 217 -0.17 -8.62 17.45
C ILE A 217 0.14 -7.54 16.42
N SER A 218 -0.24 -6.27 16.69
CA SER A 218 -0.08 -5.16 15.76
C SER A 218 1.10 -4.28 16.12
N GLN A 219 1.81 -3.79 15.12
CA GLN A 219 2.88 -2.79 15.28
C GLN A 219 2.30 -1.37 15.46
N ARG A 220 1.09 -1.12 14.95
CA ARG A 220 0.45 0.20 14.88
C ARG A 220 -0.50 0.47 16.04
N ALA A 221 -0.96 -0.56 16.78
CA ALA A 221 -2.01 -0.43 17.78
C ALA A 221 -1.76 0.67 18.81
N ASP A 222 -0.53 0.77 19.35
CA ASP A 222 -0.18 1.77 20.39
C ASP A 222 -0.13 3.22 19.86
N TYR A 223 -0.26 3.44 18.56
CA TYR A 223 -0.27 4.75 17.90
C TYR A 223 -1.67 5.20 17.48
N ILE A 224 -2.71 4.40 17.75
CA ILE A 224 -4.10 4.76 17.48
C ILE A 224 -4.66 5.47 18.73
N GLU A 225 -5.08 6.74 18.55
CA GLU A 225 -5.42 7.64 19.65
C GLU A 225 -6.87 8.11 19.62
N THR A 226 -7.57 7.96 18.45
CA THR A 226 -8.94 8.41 18.28
C THR A 226 -9.71 7.48 17.31
N GLU A 227 -11.03 7.59 17.30
CA GLU A 227 -11.86 6.78 16.39
C GLU A 227 -11.79 7.30 14.96
N VAL A 228 -11.90 8.61 14.75
CA VAL A 228 -12.00 9.23 13.43
C VAL A 228 -11.10 10.47 13.37
N SER A 229 -10.21 10.56 12.38
CA SER A 229 -9.28 11.67 12.23
C SER A 229 -8.87 11.89 10.77
N LEU A 230 -8.56 13.15 10.41
CA LEU A 230 -7.87 13.50 9.16
C LEU A 230 -6.35 13.29 9.27
N GLU A 231 -5.83 13.35 10.49
CA GLU A 231 -4.39 13.29 10.79
C GLU A 231 -3.82 11.90 10.52
N THR A 232 -2.61 11.85 9.97
CA THR A 232 -1.89 10.61 9.67
C THR A 232 -0.64 10.42 10.54
N THR A 233 -0.14 11.49 11.15
CA THR A 233 1.09 11.48 11.96
C THR A 233 0.84 11.59 13.48
N LEU A 234 -0.10 12.42 13.89
CA LEU A 234 -0.54 12.61 15.27
C LEU A 234 -2.05 12.35 15.36
N ASN A 235 -2.57 12.03 16.54
CA ASN A 235 -4.00 11.78 16.76
C ASN A 235 -4.58 10.82 15.68
N ARG A 236 -3.86 9.74 15.40
CA ARG A 236 -4.24 8.77 14.36
C ARG A 236 -5.56 8.12 14.69
N GLY A 237 -6.50 8.17 13.71
CA GLY A 237 -7.80 7.54 13.82
C GLY A 237 -7.80 6.07 13.41
N ILE A 238 -8.77 5.30 13.92
CA ILE A 238 -9.12 3.99 13.35
C ILE A 238 -9.62 4.20 11.92
N ILE A 239 -10.44 5.24 11.70
CA ILE A 239 -10.89 5.68 10.38
C ILE A 239 -10.23 7.01 10.02
N ASN A 240 -9.59 7.06 8.87
CA ASN A 240 -9.07 8.32 8.32
C ASN A 240 -10.13 8.97 7.40
N THR A 241 -10.28 10.29 7.51
CA THR A 241 -11.32 11.04 6.80
C THR A 241 -10.85 11.75 5.55
N ARG A 242 -9.62 11.52 5.08
CA ARG A 242 -9.10 12.14 3.85
C ARG A 242 -9.99 11.79 2.66
N ASP A 243 -10.50 12.83 1.98
CA ASP A 243 -11.34 12.69 0.78
C ASP A 243 -10.57 13.14 -0.47
N GLU A 244 -9.62 12.33 -0.87
CA GLU A 244 -8.78 12.53 -2.03
C GLU A 244 -8.81 11.27 -2.90
N PRO A 245 -9.78 11.14 -3.82
CA PRO A 245 -10.03 9.89 -4.52
C PRO A 245 -8.94 9.53 -5.54
N HIS A 246 -8.14 10.50 -6.01
CA HIS A 246 -7.26 10.31 -7.16
C HIS A 246 -8.00 9.69 -8.36
N ALA A 247 -9.26 10.07 -8.53
CA ALA A 247 -10.20 9.61 -9.53
C ALA A 247 -11.30 10.66 -9.73
N ASP A 248 -12.31 10.40 -10.57
CA ASP A 248 -13.48 11.29 -10.70
C ASP A 248 -14.17 11.46 -9.33
N SER A 249 -13.96 12.63 -8.75
CA SER A 249 -14.50 12.98 -7.42
C SER A 249 -16.01 13.14 -7.38
N ASN A 250 -16.71 13.16 -8.51
CA ASN A 250 -18.17 13.15 -8.55
C ASN A 250 -18.74 11.74 -8.37
N ARG A 251 -17.97 10.73 -8.76
CA ARG A 251 -18.37 9.32 -8.70
C ARG A 251 -17.82 8.63 -7.44
N PHE A 252 -16.60 8.98 -7.03
CA PHE A 252 -15.83 8.18 -6.06
C PHE A 252 -15.32 8.97 -4.87
N ARG A 253 -15.16 8.26 -3.77
CA ARG A 253 -14.31 8.58 -2.63
C ARG A 253 -13.20 7.54 -2.54
N ARG A 254 -12.11 7.87 -1.87
CA ARG A 254 -11.05 6.94 -1.50
C ARG A 254 -11.05 6.75 0.02
N LEU A 255 -11.26 5.54 0.48
CA LEU A 255 -10.99 5.19 1.86
C LEU A 255 -9.49 4.98 2.01
N HIS A 256 -8.85 5.87 2.76
CA HIS A 256 -7.43 5.82 3.08
C HIS A 256 -7.25 5.22 4.47
N VAL A 257 -6.83 3.95 4.54
CA VAL A 257 -6.71 3.19 5.79
C VAL A 257 -5.27 3.24 6.28
N ILE A 258 -5.08 3.76 7.50
CA ILE A 258 -3.76 3.98 8.10
C ILE A 258 -3.47 3.06 9.30
N ILE A 259 -4.45 2.30 9.77
CA ILE A 259 -4.32 1.42 10.95
C ILE A 259 -3.59 0.12 10.65
N GLY A 260 -3.48 -0.27 9.38
CA GLY A 260 -2.88 -1.54 8.97
C GLY A 260 -1.38 -1.65 9.23
N ASP A 261 -0.90 -2.87 9.45
CA ASP A 261 0.52 -3.18 9.59
C ASP A 261 1.16 -3.51 8.23
N ALA A 262 2.49 -3.34 8.14
CA ALA A 262 3.31 -3.76 7.00
C ALA A 262 3.56 -5.27 7.05
N ASN A 263 2.77 -6.03 6.31
CA ASN A 263 2.84 -7.49 6.28
C ASN A 263 3.90 -8.02 5.32
N MET A 264 4.68 -8.99 5.77
CA MET A 264 5.50 -9.85 4.91
C MET A 264 4.65 -10.99 4.33
N SER A 265 3.70 -11.53 5.11
CA SER A 265 2.81 -12.62 4.71
C SER A 265 1.84 -12.19 3.61
N GLU A 266 1.89 -12.92 2.48
CA GLU A 266 0.95 -12.74 1.37
C GLU A 266 -0.49 -13.09 1.78
N VAL A 267 -0.67 -14.06 2.69
CA VAL A 267 -1.97 -14.42 3.26
C VAL A 267 -2.55 -13.26 4.05
N ALA A 268 -1.76 -12.62 4.91
CA ALA A 268 -2.20 -11.47 5.69
C ALA A 268 -2.53 -10.27 4.78
N THR A 269 -1.71 -9.97 3.76
CA THR A 269 -1.96 -8.91 2.78
C THR A 269 -3.21 -9.19 1.96
N PHE A 270 -3.39 -10.41 1.46
CA PHE A 270 -4.56 -10.81 0.69
C PHE A 270 -5.86 -10.68 1.49
N LEU A 271 -5.87 -11.19 2.73
CA LEU A 271 -7.04 -11.07 3.61
C LEU A 271 -7.29 -9.62 4.01
N LYS A 272 -6.25 -8.84 4.31
CA LYS A 272 -6.38 -7.42 4.64
C LYS A 272 -7.15 -6.67 3.56
N LEU A 273 -6.76 -6.84 2.31
CA LEU A 273 -7.38 -6.16 1.17
C LEU A 273 -8.73 -6.78 0.80
N GLY A 274 -8.79 -8.08 0.63
CA GLY A 274 -9.98 -8.77 0.16
C GLY A 274 -11.14 -8.67 1.13
N THR A 275 -10.92 -8.92 2.42
CA THR A 275 -12.00 -8.86 3.42
C THR A 275 -12.54 -7.45 3.60
N THR A 276 -11.66 -6.43 3.56
CA THR A 276 -12.08 -5.02 3.62
C THR A 276 -12.92 -4.65 2.40
N GLY A 277 -12.50 -5.08 1.21
CA GLY A 277 -13.28 -4.89 -0.02
C GLY A 277 -14.69 -5.44 0.10
N LEU A 278 -14.84 -6.70 0.54
CA LEU A 278 -16.15 -7.33 0.72
C LEU A 278 -17.04 -6.61 1.76
N VAL A 279 -16.45 -6.11 2.85
CA VAL A 279 -17.20 -5.33 3.86
C VAL A 279 -17.68 -4.01 3.27
N ILE A 280 -16.86 -3.32 2.48
CA ILE A 280 -17.26 -2.07 1.82
C ILE A 280 -18.36 -2.36 0.78
N ASP A 281 -18.25 -3.43 -0.04
CA ASP A 281 -19.28 -3.83 -1.01
C ASP A 281 -20.64 -4.04 -0.31
N ALA A 282 -20.64 -4.73 0.83
CA ALA A 282 -21.83 -4.95 1.63
C ALA A 282 -22.42 -3.63 2.20
N ILE A 283 -21.57 -2.69 2.66
CA ILE A 283 -22.03 -1.38 3.14
C ILE A 283 -22.65 -0.57 2.01
N GLU A 284 -22.07 -0.57 0.81
CA GLU A 284 -22.61 0.10 -0.37
C GLU A 284 -23.99 -0.46 -0.76
N ASP A 285 -24.22 -1.75 -0.55
CA ASP A 285 -25.52 -2.41 -0.74
C ASP A 285 -26.49 -2.24 0.44
N GLY A 286 -26.12 -1.44 1.45
CA GLY A 286 -26.96 -1.10 2.59
C GLY A 286 -26.94 -2.12 3.73
N VAL A 287 -26.02 -3.08 3.75
CA VAL A 287 -25.81 -3.97 4.90
C VAL A 287 -25.31 -3.17 6.10
N ARG A 288 -25.98 -3.35 7.25
CA ARG A 288 -25.68 -2.62 8.49
C ARG A 288 -24.90 -3.51 9.47
N PHE A 289 -24.02 -2.83 10.25
CA PHE A 289 -23.19 -3.44 11.28
C PHE A 289 -23.33 -2.72 12.64
N ASP A 290 -24.45 -2.02 12.84
CA ASP A 290 -24.71 -1.20 14.04
C ASP A 290 -24.71 -2.01 15.34
N ASP A 291 -25.11 -3.28 15.26
CA ASP A 291 -25.13 -4.23 16.37
C ASP A 291 -23.74 -4.76 16.76
N LEU A 292 -22.70 -4.48 15.95
CA LEU A 292 -21.30 -4.82 16.23
C LEU A 292 -20.50 -3.63 16.78
N GLN A 293 -21.12 -2.49 17.00
CA GLN A 293 -20.43 -1.32 17.52
C GLN A 293 -19.76 -1.62 18.87
N LEU A 294 -18.50 -1.21 19.01
CA LEU A 294 -17.73 -1.37 20.24
C LEU A 294 -18.02 -0.20 21.20
N ARG A 295 -18.06 -0.50 22.50
CA ARG A 295 -18.24 0.54 23.53
C ARG A 295 -17.08 1.54 23.55
N ASN A 296 -15.85 1.05 23.45
CA ASN A 296 -14.61 1.84 23.48
C ASN A 296 -13.66 1.35 22.38
N PRO A 297 -13.85 1.77 21.12
CA PRO A 297 -13.07 1.23 20.00
C PRO A 297 -11.56 1.40 20.12
N VAL A 298 -11.08 2.55 20.59
CA VAL A 298 -9.63 2.82 20.76
C VAL A 298 -9.02 1.90 21.82
N GLU A 299 -9.68 1.74 22.98
CA GLU A 299 -9.24 0.80 24.00
C GLU A 299 -9.23 -0.64 23.47
N ALA A 300 -10.25 -0.99 22.67
CA ALA A 300 -10.36 -2.31 22.06
C ALA A 300 -9.21 -2.60 21.07
N VAL A 301 -8.71 -1.60 20.30
CA VAL A 301 -7.50 -1.77 19.46
C VAL A 301 -6.33 -2.28 20.30
N HIS A 302 -6.06 -1.65 21.44
CA HIS A 302 -4.96 -2.02 22.32
C HIS A 302 -5.17 -3.39 22.97
N LYS A 303 -6.41 -3.68 23.38
CA LYS A 303 -6.78 -4.98 23.98
C LYS A 303 -6.56 -6.13 23.01
N VAL A 304 -7.11 -6.02 21.81
CA VAL A 304 -6.97 -7.07 20.78
C VAL A 304 -5.50 -7.27 20.43
N SER A 305 -4.72 -6.19 20.29
CA SER A 305 -3.29 -6.28 19.98
C SER A 305 -2.49 -7.07 21.03
N ARG A 306 -2.90 -7.00 22.29
CA ARG A 306 -2.20 -7.66 23.41
C ARG A 306 -2.73 -9.06 23.73
N ASP A 307 -3.85 -9.44 23.17
CA ASP A 307 -4.44 -10.78 23.36
C ASP A 307 -3.91 -11.80 22.35
N LEU A 308 -2.80 -12.43 22.67
CA LEU A 308 -2.19 -13.47 21.84
C LEU A 308 -3.01 -14.79 21.81
N THR A 309 -4.04 -14.89 22.62
CA THR A 309 -4.96 -16.04 22.65
C THR A 309 -6.17 -15.86 21.75
N CYS A 310 -6.43 -14.63 21.29
CA CYS A 310 -7.60 -14.22 20.51
C CYS A 310 -8.96 -14.52 21.19
N THR A 311 -8.99 -14.63 22.52
CA THR A 311 -10.18 -15.01 23.32
C THR A 311 -10.73 -13.89 24.20
N GLU A 312 -9.96 -12.81 24.38
CA GLU A 312 -10.36 -11.63 25.17
C GLU A 312 -11.68 -11.07 24.63
N LYS A 313 -12.63 -10.83 25.56
CA LYS A 313 -13.95 -10.33 25.19
C LYS A 313 -13.99 -8.81 25.18
N LEU A 314 -14.55 -8.27 24.12
CA LEU A 314 -14.81 -6.85 23.90
C LEU A 314 -16.28 -6.57 24.19
N GLN A 315 -16.58 -5.49 24.93
CA GLN A 315 -17.95 -5.08 25.19
C GLN A 315 -18.51 -4.30 24.01
N LEU A 316 -19.69 -4.71 23.51
CA LEU A 316 -20.38 -3.97 22.47
C LEU A 316 -21.10 -2.72 23.05
N ALA A 317 -21.54 -1.84 22.18
CA ALA A 317 -22.17 -0.57 22.55
C ALA A 317 -23.53 -0.73 23.25
N ASP A 318 -24.16 -1.90 23.13
CA ASP A 318 -25.41 -2.25 23.87
C ASP A 318 -25.19 -2.47 25.37
N HIS A 319 -23.92 -2.46 25.83
CA HIS A 319 -23.48 -2.69 27.22
C HIS A 319 -23.77 -4.09 27.79
N VAL A 320 -24.31 -5.00 27.01
CA VAL A 320 -24.75 -6.34 27.43
C VAL A 320 -23.94 -7.43 26.70
N THR A 321 -23.73 -7.27 25.40
CA THR A 321 -23.09 -8.27 24.56
C THR A 321 -21.57 -8.18 24.66
N TRP A 322 -20.91 -9.34 24.71
CA TRP A 322 -19.46 -9.48 24.74
C TRP A 322 -19.01 -10.48 23.69
N MET A 323 -18.11 -10.08 22.81
CA MET A 323 -17.58 -10.92 21.74
C MET A 323 -16.05 -10.83 21.68
N SER A 324 -15.36 -11.93 21.31
CA SER A 324 -13.95 -11.85 20.98
C SER A 324 -13.75 -11.27 19.58
N ALA A 325 -12.52 -10.85 19.26
CA ALA A 325 -12.20 -10.37 17.92
C ALA A 325 -12.48 -11.44 16.84
N VAL A 326 -12.19 -12.71 17.11
CA VAL A 326 -12.47 -13.82 16.20
C VAL A 326 -13.96 -14.04 16.00
N GLU A 327 -14.78 -13.99 17.08
CA GLU A 327 -16.24 -14.10 16.98
C GLU A 327 -16.83 -12.96 16.14
N MET A 328 -16.35 -11.73 16.33
CA MET A 328 -16.78 -10.59 15.52
C MET A 328 -16.42 -10.78 14.05
N GLN A 329 -15.21 -11.26 13.75
CA GLN A 329 -14.78 -11.53 12.39
C GLN A 329 -15.62 -12.64 11.71
N TYR A 330 -16.06 -13.67 12.42
CA TYR A 330 -17.02 -14.65 11.89
C TYR A 330 -18.37 -14.03 11.55
N GLU A 331 -18.83 -13.07 12.37
CA GLU A 331 -20.09 -12.37 12.10
C GLU A 331 -19.98 -11.47 10.87
N TYR A 332 -18.83 -10.79 10.67
CA TYR A 332 -18.55 -10.08 9.42
C TYR A 332 -18.55 -11.03 8.23
N LEU A 333 -17.77 -12.11 8.29
CA LEU A 333 -17.69 -13.11 7.24
C LEU A 333 -19.08 -13.62 6.83
N ARG A 334 -19.92 -13.99 7.80
CA ARG A 334 -21.29 -14.48 7.57
C ARG A 334 -22.16 -13.47 6.80
N ARG A 335 -21.98 -12.16 7.05
CA ARG A 335 -22.79 -11.10 6.40
C ARG A 335 -22.30 -10.78 4.99
N VAL A 336 -21.01 -11.02 4.71
CA VAL A 336 -20.41 -10.60 3.44
C VAL A 336 -20.03 -11.76 2.51
N GLU A 337 -20.21 -13.03 2.91
CA GLU A 337 -19.76 -14.19 2.12
C GLU A 337 -20.39 -14.27 0.72
N SER A 338 -21.58 -13.71 0.52
CA SER A 338 -22.25 -13.69 -0.78
C SER A 338 -21.66 -12.67 -1.77
N TYR A 339 -20.83 -11.75 -1.32
CA TYR A 339 -20.15 -10.75 -2.16
C TYR A 339 -18.88 -11.31 -2.79
N ASP A 340 -18.29 -12.38 -2.25
CA ASP A 340 -17.12 -13.03 -2.82
C ASP A 340 -17.52 -13.97 -3.97
N GLN A 341 -17.55 -13.41 -5.19
CA GLN A 341 -17.97 -14.16 -6.38
C GLN A 341 -17.01 -15.31 -6.73
N GLN A 342 -15.71 -15.18 -6.40
CA GLN A 342 -14.69 -16.20 -6.66
C GLN A 342 -14.58 -17.21 -5.49
N GLY A 343 -14.96 -16.79 -4.29
CA GLY A 343 -14.97 -17.60 -3.09
C GLY A 343 -13.61 -17.82 -2.46
N ASP A 344 -12.54 -17.20 -2.98
CA ASP A 344 -11.18 -17.39 -2.51
C ASP A 344 -10.87 -16.58 -1.24
N VAL A 345 -11.36 -15.36 -1.13
CA VAL A 345 -11.23 -14.51 0.06
C VAL A 345 -11.96 -15.14 1.25
N VAL A 346 -13.23 -15.47 1.07
CA VAL A 346 -14.08 -16.06 2.11
C VAL A 346 -13.54 -17.41 2.57
N LYS A 347 -13.08 -18.24 1.64
CA LYS A 347 -12.47 -19.54 1.95
C LYS A 347 -11.24 -19.41 2.82
N LEU A 348 -10.31 -18.52 2.43
CA LEU A 348 -9.06 -18.30 3.17
C LEU A 348 -9.32 -17.61 4.51
N TRP A 349 -10.25 -16.65 4.54
CA TRP A 349 -10.65 -15.97 5.78
C TRP A 349 -11.22 -16.95 6.80
N ARG A 350 -12.13 -17.83 6.38
CA ARG A 350 -12.68 -18.90 7.23
C ARG A 350 -11.58 -19.85 7.73
N GLU A 351 -10.69 -20.30 6.83
CA GLU A 351 -9.55 -21.16 7.20
C GLU A 351 -8.71 -20.52 8.32
N VAL A 352 -8.38 -19.25 8.18
CA VAL A 352 -7.57 -18.52 9.18
C VAL A 352 -8.33 -18.36 10.50
N LEU A 353 -9.61 -17.99 10.45
CA LEU A 353 -10.43 -17.85 11.65
C LEU A 353 -10.60 -19.19 12.39
N ASP A 354 -10.79 -20.31 11.67
CA ASP A 354 -10.90 -21.64 12.26
C ASP A 354 -9.60 -22.01 13.01
N VAL A 355 -8.44 -21.71 12.43
CA VAL A 355 -7.13 -21.94 13.08
C VAL A 355 -6.95 -21.05 14.31
N LEU A 356 -7.32 -19.75 14.23
CA LEU A 356 -7.20 -18.81 15.35
C LEU A 356 -8.17 -19.18 16.50
N ALA A 357 -9.36 -19.69 16.18
CA ALA A 357 -10.32 -20.14 17.18
C ALA A 357 -9.90 -21.42 17.92
N ASP A 358 -9.16 -22.32 17.26
CA ASP A 358 -8.65 -23.56 17.85
C ASP A 358 -7.37 -23.32 18.66
N ASP A 359 -6.31 -22.84 18.00
CA ASP A 359 -5.03 -22.49 18.61
C ASP A 359 -4.26 -21.51 17.71
N PRO A 360 -4.18 -20.21 18.07
CA PRO A 360 -3.50 -19.21 17.26
C PRO A 360 -2.06 -19.59 16.87
N ARG A 361 -1.33 -20.36 17.70
CA ARG A 361 0.05 -20.75 17.40
C ARG A 361 0.19 -21.63 16.16
N LYS A 362 -0.89 -22.30 15.75
CA LYS A 362 -0.92 -23.12 14.53
C LYS A 362 -0.93 -22.28 13.26
N ALA A 363 -1.29 -20.99 13.34
CA ALA A 363 -1.32 -20.08 12.21
C ALA A 363 0.06 -19.54 11.77
N ALA A 364 1.17 -20.06 12.31
CA ALA A 364 2.53 -19.58 12.01
C ALA A 364 2.94 -19.70 10.53
N HIS A 365 2.29 -20.57 9.77
CA HIS A 365 2.51 -20.73 8.34
C HIS A 365 1.62 -19.81 7.48
N LEU A 366 0.78 -18.98 8.12
CA LEU A 366 -0.17 -18.08 7.48
C LEU A 366 0.07 -16.61 7.87
N LEU A 367 0.39 -16.34 9.16
CA LEU A 367 0.34 -15.01 9.75
C LEU A 367 1.69 -14.56 10.31
N ASP A 368 2.06 -13.32 10.03
CA ASP A 368 3.33 -12.72 10.45
C ASP A 368 3.51 -12.72 11.97
N TRP A 369 2.53 -12.21 12.72
CA TRP A 369 2.68 -12.10 14.17
C TRP A 369 2.86 -13.45 14.84
N VAL A 370 2.19 -14.50 14.34
CA VAL A 370 2.31 -15.87 14.89
C VAL A 370 3.67 -16.48 14.56
N ALA A 371 4.15 -16.30 13.32
CA ALA A 371 5.47 -16.76 12.91
C ALA A 371 6.57 -16.08 13.76
N LYS A 372 6.52 -14.76 13.93
CA LYS A 372 7.44 -14.01 14.78
C LYS A 372 7.36 -14.46 16.23
N TYR A 373 6.15 -14.55 16.79
CA TYR A 373 5.94 -14.98 18.16
C TYR A 373 6.59 -16.35 18.42
N ASN A 374 6.34 -17.33 17.56
CA ASN A 374 6.88 -18.68 17.72
C ASN A 374 8.42 -18.70 17.64
N LEU A 375 9.02 -17.91 16.72
CA LEU A 375 10.48 -17.78 16.62
C LEU A 375 11.08 -17.16 17.90
N MET A 376 10.47 -16.08 18.40
CA MET A 376 10.95 -15.35 19.57
C MET A 376 10.74 -16.14 20.85
N GLU A 377 9.57 -16.77 21.04
CA GLU A 377 9.27 -17.60 22.21
C GLU A 377 10.20 -18.81 22.29
N GLY A 378 10.49 -19.44 21.16
CA GLY A 378 11.47 -20.51 21.10
C GLY A 378 12.88 -20.08 21.49
N LEU A 379 13.31 -18.86 21.12
CA LEU A 379 14.60 -18.31 21.54
C LEU A 379 14.56 -17.89 23.01
N ARG A 380 13.51 -17.18 23.44
CA ARG A 380 13.30 -16.73 24.82
C ARG A 380 13.40 -17.88 25.80
N THR A 381 12.68 -18.97 25.52
CA THR A 381 12.70 -20.18 26.35
C THR A 381 14.09 -20.80 26.43
N ARG A 382 14.81 -20.92 25.31
CA ARG A 382 16.18 -21.47 25.28
C ARG A 382 17.18 -20.63 26.06
N LEU A 383 17.00 -19.32 26.11
CA LEU A 383 17.88 -18.40 26.84
C LEU A 383 17.48 -18.22 28.30
N GLY A 384 16.27 -18.65 28.72
CA GLY A 384 15.71 -18.33 30.01
C GLY A 384 15.52 -16.82 30.21
N ALA A 385 15.19 -16.07 29.13
CA ALA A 385 15.19 -14.61 29.10
C ALA A 385 13.77 -14.02 29.19
N GLY A 386 13.66 -12.74 29.52
CA GLY A 386 12.43 -11.93 29.40
C GLY A 386 12.20 -11.46 27.96
N TRP A 387 11.05 -10.83 27.70
CA TRP A 387 10.73 -10.22 26.41
C TRP A 387 11.57 -8.97 26.07
N ASP A 388 12.27 -8.41 27.04
CA ASP A 388 13.21 -7.27 26.94
C ASP A 388 14.61 -7.67 26.42
N HIS A 389 14.83 -8.95 26.13
CA HIS A 389 16.16 -9.42 25.70
C HIS A 389 16.50 -8.89 24.28
N PRO A 390 17.68 -8.25 24.07
CA PRO A 390 18.01 -7.58 22.79
C PRO A 390 17.97 -8.48 21.54
N LYS A 391 18.22 -9.78 21.69
CA LYS A 391 18.12 -10.72 20.56
C LYS A 391 16.70 -10.88 20.03
N LEU A 392 15.66 -10.59 20.83
CA LEU A 392 14.28 -10.65 20.36
C LEU A 392 13.98 -9.45 19.44
N ALA A 393 14.44 -8.25 19.80
CA ALA A 393 14.36 -7.08 18.92
C ALA A 393 15.12 -7.30 17.60
N LEU A 394 16.26 -8.02 17.65
CA LEU A 394 16.99 -8.40 16.43
C LEU A 394 16.20 -9.36 15.53
N ILE A 395 15.50 -10.36 16.11
CA ILE A 395 14.61 -11.24 15.34
C ILE A 395 13.47 -10.45 14.72
N ASP A 396 12.88 -9.48 15.46
CA ASP A 396 11.78 -8.65 14.97
C ASP A 396 12.17 -7.91 13.69
N ILE A 397 13.28 -7.19 13.73
CA ILE A 397 13.76 -6.45 12.56
C ILE A 397 14.23 -7.38 11.42
N GLN A 398 14.91 -8.48 11.72
CA GLN A 398 15.37 -9.44 10.72
C GLN A 398 14.22 -10.18 10.03
N TYR A 399 13.08 -10.36 10.71
CA TYR A 399 11.89 -10.92 10.07
C TYR A 399 11.40 -10.03 8.92
N SER A 400 11.50 -8.74 9.11
CA SER A 400 11.02 -7.71 8.19
C SER A 400 12.07 -7.25 7.15
N ASP A 401 13.30 -7.81 7.15
CA ASP A 401 14.32 -7.52 6.13
C ASP A 401 13.84 -8.06 4.78
N ILE A 402 13.66 -7.16 3.80
CA ILE A 402 13.13 -7.53 2.47
C ILE A 402 14.15 -8.25 1.59
N ASP A 403 15.42 -8.34 2.00
CA ASP A 403 16.44 -9.10 1.25
C ASP A 403 16.20 -10.61 1.38
N PRO A 404 15.88 -11.32 0.28
CA PRO A 404 15.63 -12.75 0.31
C PRO A 404 16.79 -13.58 0.87
N ALA A 405 18.02 -13.09 0.79
CA ALA A 405 19.19 -13.79 1.31
C ALA A 405 19.31 -13.70 2.84
N ARG A 406 18.74 -12.66 3.48
CA ARG A 406 18.92 -12.36 4.91
C ARG A 406 17.64 -12.43 5.72
N GLY A 407 16.50 -12.05 5.14
CA GLY A 407 15.22 -11.95 5.83
C GLY A 407 14.75 -13.29 6.41
N LEU A 408 14.31 -13.29 7.66
CA LEU A 408 13.81 -14.51 8.31
C LEU A 408 12.48 -14.97 7.70
N TYR A 409 11.60 -14.05 7.29
CA TYR A 409 10.40 -14.39 6.54
C TYR A 409 10.73 -15.20 5.28
N HIS A 410 11.67 -14.72 4.48
CA HIS A 410 12.12 -15.42 3.27
C HIS A 410 12.77 -16.77 3.57
N ALA A 411 13.45 -16.90 4.71
CA ALA A 411 13.96 -18.19 5.15
C ALA A 411 12.84 -19.19 5.50
N LEU A 412 11.72 -18.72 6.05
CA LEU A 412 10.52 -19.56 6.29
C LEU A 412 9.87 -19.98 4.98
N VAL A 413 9.74 -19.07 4.00
CA VAL A 413 9.22 -19.38 2.66
C VAL A 413 10.08 -20.46 1.99
N ARG A 414 11.40 -20.29 1.93
CA ARG A 414 12.32 -21.30 1.33
C ARG A 414 12.25 -22.68 1.98
N ARG A 415 11.85 -22.76 3.26
CA ARG A 415 11.68 -24.03 3.99
C ARG A 415 10.29 -24.63 3.84
N GLY A 416 9.39 -23.97 3.10
CA GLY A 416 7.97 -24.36 3.01
C GLY A 416 7.21 -24.19 4.33
N SER A 417 7.71 -23.34 5.24
CA SER A 417 7.10 -23.06 6.55
C SER A 417 6.23 -21.80 6.54
N MET A 418 6.16 -21.09 5.42
CA MET A 418 5.26 -19.95 5.18
C MET A 418 4.57 -20.14 3.83
N ARG A 419 3.25 -19.98 3.80
CA ARG A 419 2.42 -20.11 2.61
C ARG A 419 2.56 -18.86 1.75
N THR A 420 2.74 -19.07 0.44
CA THR A 420 2.69 -18.03 -0.59
C THR A 420 1.42 -18.19 -1.43
N LEU A 421 0.93 -17.11 -2.01
CA LEU A 421 -0.28 -17.07 -2.85
C LEU A 421 0.02 -16.73 -4.30
N VAL A 422 1.20 -16.12 -4.54
CA VAL A 422 1.63 -15.67 -5.86
C VAL A 422 2.98 -16.28 -6.21
N THR A 423 3.30 -16.36 -7.50
CA THR A 423 4.58 -16.89 -7.95
C THR A 423 5.61 -15.78 -8.13
N GLU A 424 6.91 -16.14 -8.10
CA GLU A 424 7.98 -15.17 -8.37
C GLU A 424 7.91 -14.60 -9.78
N GLU A 425 7.47 -15.39 -10.78
CA GLU A 425 7.31 -14.96 -12.16
C GLU A 425 6.21 -13.90 -12.31
N GLU A 426 5.09 -14.03 -11.57
CA GLU A 426 4.03 -13.02 -11.54
C GLU A 426 4.54 -11.72 -10.94
N VAL A 427 5.30 -11.81 -9.86
CA VAL A 427 5.89 -10.63 -9.19
C VAL A 427 6.95 -9.97 -10.07
N ASP A 428 7.83 -10.75 -10.72
CA ASP A 428 8.84 -10.24 -11.66
C ASP A 428 8.18 -9.50 -12.83
N ARG A 429 7.11 -10.06 -13.39
CA ARG A 429 6.33 -9.38 -14.43
C ARG A 429 5.78 -8.04 -13.92
N ALA A 430 5.26 -7.99 -12.69
CA ALA A 430 4.66 -6.78 -12.11
C ALA A 430 5.67 -5.68 -11.75
N VAL A 431 6.97 -5.98 -11.70
CA VAL A 431 8.02 -4.95 -11.60
C VAL A 431 8.06 -4.10 -12.87
N GLU A 432 7.83 -4.70 -14.05
CA GLU A 432 7.96 -4.05 -15.35
C GLU A 432 6.61 -3.66 -15.97
N TYR A 433 5.54 -4.41 -15.68
CA TYR A 433 4.24 -4.27 -16.33
C TYR A 433 3.16 -3.89 -15.34
N ALA A 434 2.38 -2.89 -15.72
CA ALA A 434 1.22 -2.46 -14.97
C ALA A 434 0.08 -3.48 -15.02
N PRO A 435 -0.85 -3.48 -14.03
CA PRO A 435 -2.07 -4.26 -14.08
C PRO A 435 -2.88 -3.99 -15.36
N GLU A 436 -3.44 -5.05 -15.94
CA GLU A 436 -4.21 -4.97 -17.19
C GLU A 436 -5.64 -4.46 -16.97
N SER A 437 -6.11 -4.48 -15.72
CA SER A 437 -7.50 -4.25 -15.32
C SER A 437 -7.85 -2.78 -15.02
N SER A 438 -6.87 -1.87 -15.05
CA SER A 438 -7.07 -0.46 -14.67
C SER A 438 -6.33 0.51 -15.59
N ARG A 439 -6.56 1.81 -15.39
CA ARG A 439 -5.83 2.91 -16.07
C ARG A 439 -4.31 2.86 -15.87
N ALA A 440 -3.84 2.12 -14.86
CA ALA A 440 -2.42 1.91 -14.66
C ALA A 440 -1.76 1.28 -15.89
N TYR A 441 -2.52 0.49 -16.65
CA TYR A 441 -2.05 -0.16 -17.89
C TYR A 441 -1.54 0.86 -18.91
N VAL A 442 -2.37 1.86 -19.26
CA VAL A 442 -1.97 2.89 -20.22
C VAL A 442 -0.88 3.78 -19.64
N ARG A 443 -0.97 4.14 -18.32
CA ARG A 443 0.04 4.96 -17.65
C ARG A 443 1.40 4.28 -17.68
N GLY A 444 1.49 3.03 -17.22
CA GLY A 444 2.73 2.25 -17.23
C GLY A 444 3.22 1.92 -18.63
N GLY A 445 2.31 1.58 -19.56
CA GLY A 445 2.64 1.29 -20.94
C GLY A 445 3.28 2.46 -21.70
N ILE A 446 2.76 3.67 -21.51
CA ILE A 446 3.37 4.90 -22.07
C ILE A 446 4.74 5.14 -21.44
N LEU A 447 4.87 5.01 -20.12
CA LEU A 447 6.15 5.16 -19.42
C LEU A 447 7.20 4.18 -19.95
N ARG A 448 6.84 2.92 -20.06
CA ARG A 448 7.76 1.86 -20.51
C ARG A 448 8.22 2.03 -21.96
N ARG A 449 7.32 2.42 -22.88
CA ARG A 449 7.63 2.50 -24.30
C ARG A 449 8.08 3.88 -24.77
N PHE A 450 7.52 4.93 -24.18
CA PHE A 450 7.66 6.31 -24.62
C PHE A 450 8.08 7.25 -23.48
N GLY A 451 8.69 6.74 -22.41
CA GLY A 451 9.06 7.55 -21.24
C GLY A 451 9.95 8.75 -21.57
N LYS A 452 10.73 8.68 -22.68
CA LYS A 452 11.53 9.81 -23.20
C LYS A 452 10.70 11.00 -23.65
N ASP A 453 9.46 10.78 -23.98
CA ASP A 453 8.51 11.82 -24.42
C ASP A 453 7.60 12.27 -23.27
N VAL A 454 7.62 11.60 -22.10
CA VAL A 454 6.82 11.98 -20.93
C VAL A 454 7.50 13.12 -20.19
N VAL A 455 6.75 14.21 -20.01
CA VAL A 455 7.22 15.45 -19.37
C VAL A 455 6.85 15.47 -17.89
N ALA A 456 5.61 15.11 -17.59
CA ALA A 456 5.06 15.09 -16.23
C ALA A 456 3.93 14.07 -16.12
N GLY A 457 3.59 13.68 -14.90
CA GLY A 457 2.45 12.81 -14.65
C GLY A 457 2.04 12.76 -13.19
N SER A 458 0.85 12.24 -12.98
CA SER A 458 0.25 11.97 -11.67
C SER A 458 -0.56 10.67 -11.73
N TRP A 459 -1.34 10.40 -10.69
CA TRP A 459 -2.31 9.30 -10.72
C TRP A 459 -3.36 9.46 -11.84
N THR A 460 -3.75 10.70 -12.13
CA THR A 460 -4.88 11.05 -13.01
C THR A 460 -4.47 11.75 -14.29
N SER A 461 -3.18 11.94 -14.55
CA SER A 461 -2.73 12.68 -15.73
C SER A 461 -1.37 12.24 -16.22
N LEU A 462 -1.15 12.39 -17.53
CA LEU A 462 0.18 12.39 -18.15
C LEU A 462 0.28 13.59 -19.10
N VAL A 463 1.47 14.19 -19.15
CA VAL A 463 1.82 15.22 -20.14
C VAL A 463 2.94 14.65 -21.00
N VAL A 464 2.69 14.56 -22.31
CA VAL A 464 3.64 13.97 -23.26
C VAL A 464 3.94 14.92 -24.40
N ASP A 465 5.18 14.88 -24.92
CA ASP A 465 5.56 15.61 -26.13
C ASP A 465 5.38 14.70 -27.36
N THR A 466 4.46 15.08 -28.25
CA THR A 466 4.17 14.36 -29.48
C THR A 466 5.09 14.73 -30.64
N SER A 467 5.90 15.81 -30.50
CA SER A 467 6.85 16.27 -31.52
C SER A 467 8.22 15.58 -31.47
N GLY A 468 8.53 14.94 -30.34
CA GLY A 468 9.86 14.38 -30.07
C GLY A 468 10.96 15.43 -29.83
N VAL A 469 10.62 16.69 -29.62
CA VAL A 469 11.58 17.76 -29.30
C VAL A 469 12.08 17.58 -27.88
N TYR A 470 11.18 17.32 -26.91
CA TYR A 470 11.51 17.15 -25.50
C TYR A 470 12.55 16.04 -25.26
N ARG A 471 12.43 14.91 -25.95
CA ARG A 471 13.41 13.81 -25.82
C ARG A 471 14.84 14.22 -26.17
N ARG A 472 15.02 15.30 -26.95
CA ARG A 472 16.34 15.82 -27.40
C ARG A 472 16.81 16.99 -26.54
N THR A 473 15.93 17.85 -26.10
CA THR A 473 16.25 19.14 -25.46
C THR A 473 16.10 19.11 -23.95
N ARG A 474 15.19 18.27 -23.43
CA ARG A 474 14.78 18.25 -22.02
C ARG A 474 14.20 19.58 -21.53
N ASP A 475 13.75 20.40 -22.43
CA ASP A 475 13.20 21.72 -22.16
C ASP A 475 11.83 21.85 -22.78
N VAL A 476 10.84 22.12 -21.93
CA VAL A 476 9.43 22.29 -22.31
C VAL A 476 9.16 23.63 -23.04
N GLU A 477 10.11 24.57 -22.96
CA GLU A 477 10.03 25.86 -23.66
C GLU A 477 10.72 25.83 -25.02
N SER A 478 11.30 24.67 -25.42
CA SER A 478 11.98 24.53 -26.69
C SER A 478 11.06 24.78 -27.88
N PRO A 479 11.51 25.53 -28.90
CA PRO A 479 10.71 25.78 -30.09
C PRO A 479 10.32 24.48 -30.80
N GLY A 480 9.06 24.35 -31.17
CA GLY A 480 8.49 23.22 -31.90
C GLY A 480 8.03 22.06 -31.02
N ILE A 481 8.07 22.20 -29.70
CA ILE A 481 7.47 21.23 -28.79
C ILE A 481 5.94 21.20 -28.98
N THR A 482 5.33 20.04 -28.87
CA THR A 482 3.88 19.86 -28.94
C THR A 482 3.42 18.95 -27.80
N LEU A 483 2.84 19.58 -26.77
CA LEU A 483 2.39 18.87 -25.57
C LEU A 483 0.95 18.39 -25.73
N ALA A 484 0.72 17.13 -25.34
CA ALA A 484 -0.61 16.56 -25.15
C ALA A 484 -0.86 16.28 -23.68
N TYR A 485 -2.05 16.67 -23.20
CA TYR A 485 -2.49 16.49 -21.82
C TYR A 485 -3.49 15.34 -21.77
N ILE A 486 -3.07 14.21 -21.22
CA ILE A 486 -3.87 13.00 -21.08
C ILE A 486 -4.51 13.02 -19.69
N THR A 487 -5.83 12.83 -19.62
CA THR A 487 -6.59 12.75 -18.37
C THR A 487 -7.02 11.30 -18.14
N LEU A 488 -6.75 10.78 -16.96
CA LEU A 488 -6.99 9.40 -16.54
C LEU A 488 -7.85 9.36 -15.27
N ASP A 489 -8.93 10.15 -15.19
CA ASP A 489 -9.77 10.25 -13.98
C ASP A 489 -10.62 8.97 -13.75
N GLU A 490 -10.89 8.21 -14.79
CA GLU A 490 -11.67 6.96 -14.73
C GLU A 490 -10.74 5.76 -14.50
N VAL A 491 -10.81 5.16 -13.30
CA VAL A 491 -9.90 4.08 -12.88
C VAL A 491 -10.11 2.79 -13.66
N ASP A 492 -11.36 2.52 -14.05
CA ASP A 492 -11.84 1.34 -14.78
C ASP A 492 -11.72 1.46 -16.30
N ARG A 493 -11.04 2.50 -16.80
CA ARG A 493 -10.83 2.77 -18.22
C ARG A 493 -9.35 2.66 -18.59
N PHE A 494 -9.09 2.73 -19.89
CA PHE A 494 -7.74 2.71 -20.47
C PHE A 494 -6.97 1.43 -20.11
N THR A 495 -7.71 0.36 -19.99
CA THR A 495 -7.25 -1.00 -19.66
C THR A 495 -6.53 -1.68 -20.84
N ALA A 496 -5.99 -2.88 -20.63
CA ALA A 496 -5.41 -3.68 -21.71
C ALA A 496 -6.42 -3.95 -22.82
N ALA A 497 -7.70 -4.14 -22.49
CA ALA A 497 -8.76 -4.37 -23.49
C ALA A 497 -9.01 -3.15 -24.39
N GLU A 498 -8.83 -1.92 -23.86
CA GLU A 498 -9.07 -0.68 -24.61
C GLU A 498 -7.80 -0.17 -25.32
N CYS A 499 -6.62 -0.39 -24.75
CA CYS A 499 -5.37 0.23 -25.19
C CYS A 499 -4.27 -0.75 -25.56
N GLY A 500 -4.47 -2.07 -25.41
CA GLY A 500 -3.44 -3.08 -25.65
C GLY A 500 -2.88 -3.03 -27.06
N ASP A 501 -3.76 -3.11 -28.08
CA ASP A 501 -3.34 -3.13 -29.48
C ASP A 501 -2.51 -1.89 -29.88
N VAL A 502 -2.94 -0.70 -29.45
CA VAL A 502 -2.20 0.53 -29.76
C VAL A 502 -0.89 0.61 -29.00
N LEU A 503 -0.86 0.21 -27.73
CA LEU A 503 0.37 0.20 -26.95
C LEU A 503 1.38 -0.83 -27.47
N GLU A 504 0.96 -1.91 -28.09
CA GLU A 504 1.86 -2.90 -28.68
C GLU A 504 2.37 -2.47 -30.07
N SER A 505 1.52 -1.86 -30.90
CA SER A 505 1.82 -1.59 -32.31
C SER A 505 2.38 -0.19 -32.59
N ALA A 506 2.06 0.83 -31.77
CA ALA A 506 2.45 2.21 -32.01
C ALA A 506 3.99 2.38 -32.09
N GLU A 507 4.47 3.13 -33.06
CA GLU A 507 5.89 3.50 -33.21
C GLU A 507 6.21 4.81 -32.48
N THR A 508 5.20 5.64 -32.23
CA THR A 508 5.33 6.96 -31.60
C THR A 508 4.29 7.16 -30.50
N VAL A 509 4.60 8.01 -29.53
CA VAL A 509 3.62 8.42 -28.51
C VAL A 509 2.44 9.20 -29.12
N ALA A 510 2.64 9.88 -30.25
CA ALA A 510 1.60 10.59 -30.96
C ALA A 510 0.46 9.67 -31.42
N GLU A 511 0.77 8.46 -31.87
CA GLU A 511 -0.23 7.45 -32.26
C GLU A 511 -1.06 6.98 -31.06
N VAL A 512 -0.42 6.79 -29.89
CA VAL A 512 -1.11 6.46 -28.64
C VAL A 512 -2.03 7.62 -28.21
N VAL A 513 -1.53 8.87 -28.29
CA VAL A 513 -2.33 10.08 -27.97
C VAL A 513 -3.55 10.19 -28.88
N GLU A 514 -3.41 9.90 -30.19
CA GLU A 514 -4.53 9.94 -31.12
C GLU A 514 -5.60 8.89 -30.77
N HIS A 515 -5.19 7.67 -30.43
CA HIS A 515 -6.12 6.66 -29.92
C HIS A 515 -6.83 7.13 -28.64
N LEU A 516 -6.08 7.64 -27.66
CA LEU A 516 -6.63 8.16 -26.40
C LEU A 516 -7.57 9.34 -26.61
N ARG A 517 -7.36 10.16 -27.67
CA ARG A 517 -8.29 11.21 -28.07
C ARG A 517 -9.63 10.62 -28.51
N THR A 518 -9.64 9.51 -29.24
CA THR A 518 -10.90 8.84 -29.62
C THR A 518 -11.66 8.28 -28.42
N LEU A 519 -10.94 7.96 -27.33
CA LEU A 519 -11.52 7.52 -26.06
C LEU A 519 -11.91 8.69 -25.12
N GLY A 520 -11.67 9.94 -25.52
CA GLY A 520 -12.01 11.13 -24.75
C GLY A 520 -11.00 11.49 -23.63
N ALA A 521 -9.81 10.88 -23.63
CA ALA A 521 -8.81 11.08 -22.60
C ALA A 521 -7.89 12.30 -22.82
N VAL A 522 -7.91 12.94 -23.98
CA VAL A 522 -7.02 14.07 -24.29
C VAL A 522 -7.79 15.39 -24.21
N ARG A 523 -7.29 16.31 -23.38
CA ARG A 523 -7.86 17.66 -23.30
C ARG A 523 -7.43 18.48 -24.53
N GLU A 524 -8.39 19.12 -25.18
CA GLU A 524 -8.13 20.16 -26.19
C GLU A 524 -7.57 21.40 -25.47
N GLN A 525 -6.53 22.02 -26.06
CA GLN A 525 -5.95 23.27 -25.55
C GLN A 525 -6.82 24.47 -25.90
#